data_598a18fe49e048f4db064ab4434beb95
#
_entry.id   598a18fe49e048f4db064ab4434beb95
#
_cell.length_a   1.000
_cell.length_b   1.000
_cell.length_c   1.000
_cell.angle_alpha   90.00
_cell.angle_beta   90.00
_cell.angle_gamma   90.00
#
_symmetry.space_group_name_H-M   'P 1'
#
loop_
_entity.id
_entity.type
_entity.pdbx_description
1 polymer ?
#
loop_
_entity_poly.entity_id
_entity_poly.type
_entity_poly.pdbx_seq_one_letter_code
_entity_poly.pdbx_strand_id
1 'polypeptide(L)'
;GFGRGSYEDADFSVNIEMKTVNHRYNEVAIRLPRFLNPLEDKIRKTILKTVSRGRIDVFITADYNVSGNCTLKVDKNLAAAYHKALQEVGVAIGADAAGINAAAEILYLSKCPDVINVKEGFFDVESVWPKVEQAVEQAVANLVAMRETEGGNIYGDFIYRADLIAEKLAQIEERSPLVVEEYQAKLQERLTNLLADNNIKVEPERLLQEVAIFADRTSITEEIVRLKSHIKQFKTIIASDQPVGRKLDFLIQEFNREANTIASKANDYTMAQIVVEIKAEIEKIREQIQNIE
;
A
#
# COMPACT_ATOMS: atom_id res chain seq x y z
N GLY A 1 2.31 -2.82 3.09
CA GLY A 1 3.18 -3.80 3.76
C GLY A 1 3.18 -3.64 5.27
N PHE A 2 3.48 -4.72 5.98
CA PHE A 2 3.56 -4.78 7.43
C PHE A 2 4.81 -5.56 7.86
N GLY A 3 5.49 -5.08 8.92
CA GLY A 3 6.63 -5.78 9.53
C GLY A 3 6.59 -5.66 11.04
N ARG A 4 6.98 -6.71 11.74
CA ARG A 4 7.06 -6.74 13.20
C ARG A 4 8.40 -7.30 13.62
N GLY A 5 9.02 -6.67 14.63
CA GLY A 5 10.21 -7.16 15.30
C GLY A 5 10.08 -6.98 16.79
N SER A 6 10.72 -7.85 17.55
CA SER A 6 10.70 -7.80 19.01
C SER A 6 12.01 -8.26 19.58
N TYR A 7 12.33 -7.71 20.73
CA TYR A 7 13.43 -8.18 21.58
C TYR A 7 12.96 -8.19 23.02
N GLU A 8 13.31 -9.22 23.76
CA GLU A 8 12.96 -9.36 25.17
C GLU A 8 14.10 -10.05 25.94
N ASP A 9 14.48 -9.45 27.05
CA ASP A 9 15.35 -10.08 28.05
C ASP A 9 14.82 -9.79 29.48
N ALA A 10 15.59 -10.11 30.50
CA ALA A 10 15.16 -9.95 31.89
C ALA A 10 14.89 -8.49 32.29
N ASP A 11 15.57 -7.53 31.67
CA ASP A 11 15.58 -6.12 32.06
C ASP A 11 14.86 -5.20 31.07
N PHE A 12 14.72 -5.62 29.82
CA PHE A 12 14.21 -4.77 28.73
C PHE A 12 13.39 -5.57 27.72
N SER A 13 12.23 -5.06 27.36
CA SER A 13 11.45 -5.58 26.23
C SER A 13 11.11 -4.46 25.25
N VAL A 14 11.15 -4.75 23.95
CA VAL A 14 10.74 -3.84 22.90
C VAL A 14 9.99 -4.57 21.81
N ASN A 15 8.87 -4.00 21.40
CA ASN A 15 8.07 -4.43 20.24
C ASN A 15 8.01 -3.28 19.25
N ILE A 16 8.28 -3.60 17.98
CA ILE A 16 8.29 -2.65 16.88
C ILE A 16 7.32 -3.15 15.81
N GLU A 17 6.37 -2.31 15.45
CA GLU A 17 5.45 -2.54 14.35
C GLU A 17 5.65 -1.47 13.29
N MET A 18 5.80 -1.89 12.05
CA MET A 18 5.96 -1.02 10.89
C MET A 18 4.82 -1.24 9.92
N LYS A 19 4.17 -0.16 9.48
CA LYS A 19 3.15 -0.16 8.45
C LYS A 19 3.59 0.74 7.31
N THR A 20 3.50 0.25 6.08
CA THR A 20 3.85 1.05 4.90
C THR A 20 2.67 1.18 3.97
N VAL A 21 2.49 2.39 3.44
CA VAL A 21 1.56 2.69 2.37
C VAL A 21 2.32 3.28 1.19
N ASN A 22 1.82 3.03 -0.02
CA ASN A 22 2.41 3.61 -1.22
C ASN A 22 2.32 5.14 -1.15
N HIS A 23 3.47 5.82 -1.25
CA HIS A 23 3.56 7.26 -1.22
C HIS A 23 4.71 7.74 -2.09
N ARG A 24 4.53 8.91 -2.73
CA ARG A 24 5.52 9.48 -3.68
C ARG A 24 6.86 9.81 -3.02
N TYR A 25 6.84 10.21 -1.75
CA TYR A 25 8.03 10.59 -0.99
C TYR A 25 8.32 9.53 0.08
N ASN A 26 9.59 9.45 0.47
CA ASN A 26 9.98 8.64 1.62
C ASN A 26 9.74 9.45 2.90
N GLU A 27 8.75 9.05 3.67
CA GLU A 27 8.36 9.67 4.93
C GLU A 27 8.33 8.61 6.02
N VAL A 28 9.11 8.81 7.09
CA VAL A 28 9.14 7.90 8.24
C VAL A 28 8.59 8.63 9.46
N ALA A 29 7.42 8.21 9.93
CA ALA A 29 6.81 8.70 11.15
C ALA A 29 7.04 7.69 12.28
N ILE A 30 7.78 8.07 13.31
CA ILE A 30 8.13 7.19 14.42
C ILE A 30 7.37 7.64 15.67
N ARG A 31 6.67 6.70 16.28
CA ARG A 31 6.02 6.87 17.59
C ARG A 31 6.70 5.93 18.57
N LEU A 32 7.31 6.51 19.59
CA LEU A 32 8.11 5.77 20.56
C LEU A 32 7.92 6.33 21.99
N PRO A 33 8.21 5.56 23.04
CA PRO A 33 8.22 6.03 24.42
C PRO A 33 9.27 7.15 24.63
N ARG A 34 8.96 8.13 25.50
CA ARG A 34 9.79 9.31 25.72
C ARG A 34 11.26 9.01 26.06
N PHE A 35 11.50 7.94 26.79
CA PHE A 35 12.86 7.56 27.20
C PHE A 35 13.74 7.07 26.04
N LEU A 36 13.13 6.64 24.90
CA LEU A 36 13.83 6.24 23.68
C LEU A 36 13.99 7.37 22.65
N ASN A 37 13.47 8.59 22.91
CA ASN A 37 13.58 9.72 21.97
C ASN A 37 15.02 9.96 21.45
N PRO A 38 16.10 9.81 22.24
CA PRO A 38 17.45 9.99 21.72
C PRO A 38 17.85 9.00 20.63
N LEU A 39 17.16 7.85 20.51
CA LEU A 39 17.41 6.83 19.49
C LEU A 39 16.63 7.03 18.20
N GLU A 40 15.71 7.98 18.12
CA GLU A 40 14.83 8.20 16.96
C GLU A 40 15.63 8.33 15.66
N ASP A 41 16.68 9.14 15.65
CA ASP A 41 17.51 9.34 14.45
C ASP A 41 18.27 8.08 14.03
N LYS A 42 18.70 7.27 14.99
CA LYS A 42 19.38 5.99 14.71
C LYS A 42 18.41 5.01 14.09
N ILE A 43 17.20 4.88 14.67
CA ILE A 43 16.12 4.03 14.17
C ILE A 43 15.75 4.45 12.74
N ARG A 44 15.54 5.75 12.52
CA ARG A 44 15.22 6.31 11.20
C ARG A 44 16.29 5.95 10.16
N LYS A 45 17.57 6.12 10.50
CA LYS A 45 18.69 5.78 9.62
C LYS A 45 18.74 4.30 9.28
N THR A 46 18.49 3.41 10.26
CA THR A 46 18.48 1.96 10.03
C THR A 46 17.35 1.57 9.08
N ILE A 47 16.15 2.11 9.24
CA ILE A 47 15.03 1.87 8.33
C ILE A 47 15.32 2.36 6.91
N LEU A 48 15.86 3.58 6.77
CA LEU A 48 16.15 4.21 5.49
C LEU A 48 17.28 3.56 4.69
N LYS A 49 18.14 2.74 5.33
CA LYS A 49 19.15 1.95 4.62
C LYS A 49 18.52 0.93 3.65
N THR A 50 17.36 0.40 4.02
CA THR A 50 16.70 -0.71 3.30
C THR A 50 15.47 -0.25 2.54
N VAL A 51 14.67 0.68 3.10
CA VAL A 51 13.44 1.15 2.48
C VAL A 51 13.67 2.53 1.87
N SER A 52 13.62 2.59 0.53
CA SER A 52 13.94 3.80 -0.24
C SER A 52 12.71 4.66 -0.58
N ARG A 53 11.48 4.13 -0.45
CA ARG A 53 10.25 4.82 -0.87
C ARG A 53 9.03 4.38 -0.07
N GLY A 54 8.04 5.28 0.00
CA GLY A 54 6.78 5.06 0.68
C GLY A 54 6.69 5.79 2.02
N ARG A 55 5.51 5.86 2.59
CA ARG A 55 5.30 6.34 3.95
C ARG A 55 5.34 5.15 4.91
N ILE A 56 6.19 5.25 5.93
CA ILE A 56 6.41 4.23 6.94
C ILE A 56 5.95 4.79 8.28
N ASP A 57 4.90 4.23 8.84
CA ASP A 57 4.47 4.51 10.21
C ASP A 57 5.06 3.43 11.14
N VAL A 58 5.91 3.84 12.06
CA VAL A 58 6.62 2.97 13.01
C VAL A 58 6.05 3.19 14.41
N PHE A 59 5.60 2.12 15.03
CA PHE A 59 5.09 2.12 16.40
C PHE A 59 6.02 1.27 17.26
N ILE A 60 6.60 1.90 18.27
CA ILE A 60 7.53 1.25 19.22
C ILE A 60 6.88 1.26 20.60
N THR A 61 6.72 0.09 21.18
CA THR A 61 6.38 -0.09 22.59
C THR A 61 7.59 -0.74 23.28
N ALA A 62 7.99 -0.20 24.42
CA ALA A 62 9.10 -0.75 25.16
C ALA A 62 8.83 -0.60 26.65
N ASP A 63 9.18 -1.65 27.38
CA ASP A 63 9.12 -1.69 28.83
C ASP A 63 10.52 -1.98 29.39
N TYR A 64 10.85 -1.28 30.46
CA TYR A 64 12.11 -1.46 31.16
C TYR A 64 11.80 -1.85 32.61
N ASN A 65 12.27 -3.02 33.02
CA ASN A 65 12.14 -3.49 34.40
C ASN A 65 13.17 -2.78 35.30
N VAL A 66 12.72 -1.74 35.99
CA VAL A 66 13.53 -0.98 36.97
C VAL A 66 13.69 -1.77 38.27
N SER A 67 13.76 -3.10 38.26
CA SER A 67 13.77 -3.94 39.47
C SER A 67 14.98 -3.80 40.36
N GLY A 68 15.73 -2.71 40.28
CA GLY A 68 16.92 -2.55 41.15
C GLY A 68 17.40 -1.14 41.45
N ASN A 69 16.97 -0.12 40.70
CA ASN A 69 17.60 1.22 40.78
C ASN A 69 16.62 2.36 41.06
N CYS A 70 15.49 2.08 41.70
CA CYS A 70 14.63 3.15 42.18
C CYS A 70 15.22 3.72 43.49
N THR A 71 15.83 4.89 43.43
CA THR A 71 16.28 5.59 44.63
C THR A 71 15.23 6.61 45.04
N LEU A 72 14.68 6.42 46.23
CA LEU A 72 13.80 7.40 46.84
C LEU A 72 14.65 8.54 47.43
N LYS A 73 14.47 9.77 46.92
CA LYS A 73 15.08 10.96 47.45
C LYS A 73 14.06 11.74 48.26
N VAL A 74 14.33 11.92 49.56
CA VAL A 74 13.52 12.77 50.41
C VAL A 74 14.05 14.21 50.37
N ASP A 75 13.17 15.17 50.02
CA ASP A 75 13.48 16.59 50.15
C ASP A 75 13.26 17.00 51.61
N LYS A 76 14.38 17.01 52.37
CA LYS A 76 14.38 17.33 53.78
C LYS A 76 13.96 18.78 54.08
N ASN A 77 14.24 19.71 53.14
CA ASN A 77 13.89 21.12 53.31
C ASN A 77 12.40 21.33 53.13
N LEU A 78 11.81 20.70 52.13
CA LEU A 78 10.37 20.74 51.86
C LEU A 78 9.60 20.02 52.98
N ALA A 79 10.07 18.86 53.46
CA ALA A 79 9.47 18.16 54.58
C ALA A 79 9.45 19.02 55.86
N ALA A 80 10.58 19.74 56.18
CA ALA A 80 10.65 20.65 57.31
C ALA A 80 9.71 21.87 57.15
N ALA A 81 9.58 22.39 55.93
CA ALA A 81 8.63 23.49 55.64
C ALA A 81 7.17 23.06 55.88
N TYR A 82 6.77 21.87 55.40
CA TYR A 82 5.44 21.30 55.66
C TYR A 82 5.21 21.05 57.14
N HIS A 83 6.20 20.52 57.84
CA HIS A 83 6.13 20.32 59.29
C HIS A 83 5.82 21.63 60.01
N LYS A 84 6.57 22.72 59.71
CA LYS A 84 6.35 24.05 60.30
C LYS A 84 4.97 24.61 59.98
N ALA A 85 4.53 24.46 58.73
CA ALA A 85 3.18 24.91 58.33
C ALA A 85 2.06 24.13 59.08
N LEU A 86 2.24 22.84 59.31
CA LEU A 86 1.28 22.02 60.09
C LEU A 86 1.23 22.50 61.55
N GLN A 87 2.35 22.87 62.16
CA GLN A 87 2.36 23.45 63.49
C GLN A 87 1.61 24.78 63.55
N GLU A 88 1.85 25.67 62.59
CA GLU A 88 1.16 26.96 62.46
C GLU A 88 -0.37 26.76 62.34
N VAL A 89 -0.82 25.80 61.54
CA VAL A 89 -2.24 25.44 61.38
C VAL A 89 -2.78 24.91 62.73
N GLY A 90 -2.04 24.02 63.43
CA GLY A 90 -2.43 23.50 64.72
C GLY A 90 -2.68 24.61 65.73
N VAL A 91 -1.78 25.58 65.83
CA VAL A 91 -1.93 26.79 66.70
C VAL A 91 -3.19 27.57 66.29
N ALA A 92 -3.39 27.81 64.98
CA ALA A 92 -4.53 28.62 64.50
C ALA A 92 -5.87 27.98 64.81
N ILE A 93 -5.99 26.66 64.88
CA ILE A 93 -7.26 25.93 65.21
C ILE A 93 -7.40 25.61 66.71
N GLY A 94 -6.40 26.05 67.56
CA GLY A 94 -6.43 25.79 68.98
C GLY A 94 -6.13 24.32 69.34
N ALA A 95 -5.53 23.57 68.48
CA ALA A 95 -5.11 22.20 68.78
C ALA A 95 -3.85 22.23 69.68
N ASP A 96 -3.82 21.37 70.72
CA ASP A 96 -2.68 21.25 71.57
C ASP A 96 -1.51 20.65 70.79
N ALA A 97 -0.40 21.38 70.69
CA ALA A 97 0.79 20.95 69.93
C ALA A 97 1.38 19.61 70.41
N ALA A 98 1.06 19.21 71.66
CA ALA A 98 1.42 17.90 72.24
C ALA A 98 0.57 16.73 71.71
N GLY A 99 -0.51 17.01 70.98
CA GLY A 99 -1.43 15.99 70.47
C GLY A 99 -1.16 15.49 69.05
N ILE A 100 -0.20 16.07 68.32
CA ILE A 100 0.13 15.58 66.96
C ILE A 100 0.94 14.29 67.10
N ASN A 101 0.32 13.19 66.72
CA ASN A 101 0.97 11.89 66.70
C ASN A 101 2.06 11.91 65.60
N ALA A 102 3.33 11.81 65.98
CA ALA A 102 4.46 11.82 65.04
C ALA A 102 4.36 10.81 63.89
N ALA A 103 3.73 9.65 64.16
CA ALA A 103 3.47 8.64 63.12
C ALA A 103 2.43 9.13 62.10
N ALA A 104 1.39 9.83 62.50
CA ALA A 104 0.38 10.40 61.62
C ALA A 104 0.97 11.55 60.78
N GLU A 105 1.84 12.35 61.36
CA GLU A 105 2.53 13.41 60.66
C GLU A 105 3.50 12.89 59.60
N ILE A 106 4.33 11.89 59.93
CA ILE A 106 5.20 11.21 58.93
C ILE A 106 4.38 10.64 57.78
N LEU A 107 3.26 9.99 58.09
CA LEU A 107 2.38 9.45 57.03
C LEU A 107 1.78 10.55 56.18
N TYR A 108 1.44 11.70 56.75
CA TYR A 108 0.91 12.84 56.01
C TYR A 108 2.03 13.45 55.13
N LEU A 109 3.19 13.73 55.68
CA LEU A 109 4.35 14.28 54.99
C LEU A 109 4.79 13.37 53.85
N SER A 110 4.75 12.07 54.03
CA SER A 110 5.10 11.10 52.96
C SER A 110 4.16 11.15 51.76
N LYS A 111 2.93 11.66 51.95
CA LYS A 111 1.93 11.84 50.90
C LYS A 111 1.95 13.25 50.27
N CYS A 112 2.68 14.21 50.88
CA CYS A 112 2.76 15.55 50.30
C CYS A 112 3.54 15.54 48.99
N PRO A 113 3.08 16.30 47.96
CA PRO A 113 3.76 16.38 46.69
C PRO A 113 5.25 16.77 46.90
N ASP A 114 6.12 16.14 46.13
CA ASP A 114 7.57 16.46 46.04
C ASP A 114 8.37 16.23 47.33
N VAL A 115 7.78 15.78 48.42
CA VAL A 115 8.53 15.42 49.64
C VAL A 115 9.33 14.13 49.46
N ILE A 116 8.70 13.11 48.83
CA ILE A 116 9.36 11.88 48.43
C ILE A 116 9.36 11.80 46.92
N ASN A 117 10.51 12.00 46.34
CA ASN A 117 10.69 11.90 44.88
C ASN A 117 11.30 10.55 44.53
N VAL A 118 10.62 9.84 43.62
CA VAL A 118 11.19 8.67 42.99
C VAL A 118 12.16 9.13 41.92
N LYS A 119 13.46 8.96 42.18
CA LYS A 119 14.45 9.10 41.10
C LYS A 119 14.51 7.76 40.39
N GLU A 120 13.94 7.74 39.20
CA GLU A 120 14.23 6.68 38.23
C GLU A 120 15.75 6.63 38.04
N GLY A 121 16.34 5.46 38.13
CA GLY A 121 17.78 5.26 37.90
C GLY A 121 18.16 5.81 36.51
N PHE A 122 19.40 6.19 36.36
CA PHE A 122 19.95 6.65 35.09
C PHE A 122 19.73 5.50 34.07
N PHE A 123 18.77 5.69 33.14
CA PHE A 123 18.58 4.80 32.04
C PHE A 123 19.60 5.16 30.96
N ASP A 124 20.61 4.33 30.78
CA ASP A 124 21.57 4.52 29.70
C ASP A 124 20.95 4.06 28.39
N VAL A 125 20.40 5.01 27.64
CA VAL A 125 19.72 4.77 26.35
C VAL A 125 20.68 4.14 25.33
N GLU A 126 21.98 4.43 25.41
CA GLU A 126 22.97 3.85 24.49
C GLU A 126 23.19 2.35 24.77
N SER A 127 23.06 1.91 26.00
CA SER A 127 23.22 0.48 26.37
C SER A 127 22.10 -0.40 25.79
N VAL A 128 20.90 0.14 25.52
CA VAL A 128 19.78 -0.59 24.93
C VAL A 128 19.73 -0.50 23.41
N TRP A 129 20.56 0.36 22.80
CA TRP A 129 20.58 0.51 21.34
C TRP A 129 20.75 -0.81 20.59
N PRO A 130 21.69 -1.72 20.92
CA PRO A 130 21.86 -2.98 20.21
C PRO A 130 20.59 -3.86 20.21
N LYS A 131 19.84 -3.81 21.33
CA LYS A 131 18.60 -4.57 21.49
C LYS A 131 17.48 -3.98 20.64
N VAL A 132 17.36 -2.65 20.61
CA VAL A 132 16.40 -1.92 19.75
C VAL A 132 16.77 -2.10 18.27
N GLU A 133 18.06 -2.00 17.92
CA GLU A 133 18.56 -2.19 16.55
C GLU A 133 18.19 -3.58 16.03
N GLN A 134 18.39 -4.63 16.80
CA GLN A 134 18.01 -6.00 16.44
C GLN A 134 16.50 -6.11 16.15
N ALA A 135 15.66 -5.52 17.00
CA ALA A 135 14.22 -5.52 16.78
C ALA A 135 13.80 -4.70 15.54
N VAL A 136 14.49 -3.55 15.27
CA VAL A 136 14.27 -2.75 14.06
C VAL A 136 14.64 -3.54 12.82
N GLU A 137 15.82 -4.17 12.81
CA GLU A 137 16.29 -4.98 11.67
C GLU A 137 15.35 -6.15 11.38
N GLN A 138 14.89 -6.83 12.43
CA GLN A 138 13.88 -7.89 12.28
C GLN A 138 12.57 -7.38 11.68
N ALA A 139 12.07 -6.22 12.16
CA ALA A 139 10.85 -5.61 11.64
C ALA A 139 11.00 -5.22 10.16
N VAL A 140 12.16 -4.64 9.79
CA VAL A 140 12.48 -4.29 8.40
C VAL A 140 12.58 -5.52 7.53
N ALA A 141 13.25 -6.58 7.97
CA ALA A 141 13.37 -7.84 7.23
C ALA A 141 11.98 -8.47 6.95
N ASN A 142 11.11 -8.51 7.98
CA ASN A 142 9.75 -9.02 7.84
C ASN A 142 8.89 -8.14 6.90
N LEU A 143 9.08 -6.83 6.94
CA LEU A 143 8.41 -5.88 6.05
C LEU A 143 8.82 -6.14 4.58
N VAL A 144 10.13 -6.30 4.34
CA VAL A 144 10.67 -6.58 2.98
C VAL A 144 10.15 -7.91 2.47
N ALA A 145 10.23 -8.98 3.28
CA ALA A 145 9.73 -10.31 2.90
C ALA A 145 8.23 -10.30 2.54
N MET A 146 7.42 -9.55 3.31
CA MET A 146 6.00 -9.37 2.99
C MET A 146 5.79 -8.64 1.66
N ARG A 147 6.55 -7.55 1.41
CA ARG A 147 6.46 -6.79 0.15
C ARG A 147 6.89 -7.63 -1.06
N GLU A 148 7.92 -8.44 -0.92
CA GLU A 148 8.37 -9.37 -1.97
C GLU A 148 7.28 -10.41 -2.29
N THR A 149 6.65 -10.97 -1.26
CA THR A 149 5.55 -11.93 -1.43
C THR A 149 4.35 -11.28 -2.12
N GLU A 150 3.94 -10.08 -1.67
CA GLU A 150 2.84 -9.31 -2.27
C GLU A 150 3.15 -8.93 -3.72
N GLY A 151 4.37 -8.46 -3.97
CA GLY A 151 4.85 -8.13 -5.32
C GLY A 151 4.85 -9.34 -6.26
N GLY A 152 5.28 -10.51 -5.77
CA GLY A 152 5.23 -11.77 -6.53
C GLY A 152 3.81 -12.18 -6.91
N ASN A 153 2.85 -12.02 -5.99
CA ASN A 153 1.44 -12.30 -6.26
C ASN A 153 0.86 -11.35 -7.32
N ILE A 154 1.16 -10.05 -7.21
CA ILE A 154 0.71 -9.04 -8.19
C ILE A 154 1.33 -9.30 -9.56
N TYR A 155 2.61 -9.65 -9.61
CA TYR A 155 3.28 -10.05 -10.86
C TYR A 155 2.59 -11.23 -11.52
N GLY A 156 2.28 -12.29 -10.76
CA GLY A 156 1.56 -13.45 -11.26
C GLY A 156 0.17 -13.11 -11.81
N ASP A 157 -0.59 -12.26 -11.10
CA ASP A 157 -1.90 -11.80 -11.55
C ASP A 157 -1.81 -10.98 -12.85
N PHE A 158 -0.80 -10.15 -12.99
CA PHE A 158 -0.57 -9.36 -14.20
C PHE A 158 -0.26 -10.22 -15.42
N ILE A 159 0.62 -11.23 -15.27
CA ILE A 159 0.92 -12.17 -16.35
C ILE A 159 -0.35 -12.91 -16.77
N TYR A 160 -1.10 -13.44 -15.80
CA TYR A 160 -2.35 -14.15 -16.07
C TYR A 160 -3.36 -13.29 -16.84
N ARG A 161 -3.59 -12.03 -16.41
CA ARG A 161 -4.52 -11.13 -17.11
C ARG A 161 -4.02 -10.72 -18.49
N ALA A 162 -2.73 -10.48 -18.64
CA ALA A 162 -2.15 -10.17 -19.95
C ALA A 162 -2.29 -11.36 -20.93
N ASP A 163 -2.15 -12.60 -20.45
CA ASP A 163 -2.37 -13.80 -21.24
C ASP A 163 -3.85 -13.95 -21.62
N LEU A 164 -4.76 -13.70 -20.68
CA LEU A 164 -6.21 -13.74 -20.96
C LEU A 164 -6.63 -12.69 -21.99
N ILE A 165 -6.08 -11.47 -21.93
CA ILE A 165 -6.31 -10.43 -22.95
C ILE A 165 -5.78 -10.90 -24.31
N ALA A 166 -4.59 -11.52 -24.36
CA ALA A 166 -4.00 -12.03 -25.59
C ALA A 166 -4.84 -13.16 -26.20
N GLU A 167 -5.37 -14.07 -25.40
CA GLU A 167 -6.28 -15.13 -25.83
C GLU A 167 -7.58 -14.57 -26.45
N LYS A 168 -8.21 -13.62 -25.75
CA LYS A 168 -9.42 -12.95 -26.25
C LYS A 168 -9.15 -12.16 -27.53
N LEU A 169 -7.99 -11.53 -27.64
CA LEU A 169 -7.58 -10.82 -28.84
C LEU A 169 -7.39 -11.78 -30.04
N ALA A 170 -6.89 -13.00 -29.80
CA ALA A 170 -6.79 -14.02 -30.83
C ALA A 170 -8.19 -14.47 -31.34
N GLN A 171 -9.18 -14.57 -30.45
CA GLN A 171 -10.57 -14.87 -30.85
C GLN A 171 -11.16 -13.77 -31.75
N ILE A 172 -10.84 -12.49 -31.46
CA ILE A 172 -11.24 -11.36 -32.33
C ILE A 172 -10.56 -11.46 -33.71
N GLU A 173 -9.25 -11.79 -33.72
CA GLU A 173 -8.50 -11.94 -34.97
C GLU A 173 -9.05 -13.04 -35.86
N GLU A 174 -9.44 -14.19 -35.28
CA GLU A 174 -10.09 -15.29 -36.01
C GLU A 174 -11.50 -14.93 -36.50
N ARG A 175 -12.24 -14.15 -35.73
CA ARG A 175 -13.62 -13.75 -36.07
C ARG A 175 -13.66 -12.67 -37.16
N SER A 176 -12.68 -11.77 -37.20
CA SER A 176 -12.67 -10.58 -38.06
C SER A 176 -12.89 -10.89 -39.54
N PRO A 177 -12.22 -11.86 -40.19
CA PRO A 177 -12.46 -12.18 -41.59
C PRO A 177 -13.88 -12.75 -41.85
N LEU A 178 -14.42 -13.52 -40.90
CA LEU A 178 -15.73 -14.12 -41.02
C LEU A 178 -16.85 -13.08 -41.06
N VAL A 179 -16.68 -11.93 -40.37
CA VAL A 179 -17.66 -10.82 -40.41
C VAL A 179 -17.81 -10.26 -41.80
N VAL A 180 -16.71 -10.14 -42.58
CA VAL A 180 -16.75 -9.66 -43.97
C VAL A 180 -17.44 -10.66 -44.89
N GLU A 181 -17.15 -11.96 -44.72
CA GLU A 181 -17.78 -13.04 -45.48
C GLU A 181 -19.31 -13.11 -45.23
N GLU A 182 -19.70 -13.03 -43.96
CA GLU A 182 -21.13 -13.01 -43.56
C GLU A 182 -21.85 -11.77 -44.10
N TYR A 183 -21.18 -10.60 -44.09
CA TYR A 183 -21.73 -9.38 -44.65
C TYR A 183 -21.97 -9.54 -46.16
N GLN A 184 -20.99 -10.07 -46.87
CA GLN A 184 -21.11 -10.34 -48.32
C GLN A 184 -22.30 -11.26 -48.62
N ALA A 185 -22.42 -12.39 -47.90
CA ALA A 185 -23.51 -13.34 -48.06
C ALA A 185 -24.88 -12.69 -47.80
N LYS A 186 -25.03 -11.96 -46.70
CA LYS A 186 -26.27 -11.25 -46.34
C LYS A 186 -26.64 -10.17 -47.35
N LEU A 187 -25.64 -9.43 -47.87
CA LEU A 187 -25.89 -8.40 -48.86
C LEU A 187 -26.36 -9.01 -50.18
N GLN A 188 -25.75 -10.11 -50.61
CA GLN A 188 -26.11 -10.83 -51.80
C GLN A 188 -27.54 -11.41 -51.72
N GLU A 189 -27.90 -12.01 -50.57
CA GLU A 189 -29.25 -12.51 -50.31
C GLU A 189 -30.30 -11.38 -50.37
N ARG A 190 -30.03 -10.27 -49.68
CA ARG A 190 -30.92 -9.09 -49.69
C ARG A 190 -31.15 -8.55 -51.10
N LEU A 191 -30.06 -8.41 -51.86
CA LEU A 191 -30.16 -7.93 -53.24
C LEU A 191 -30.95 -8.90 -54.10
N THR A 192 -30.73 -10.20 -53.96
CA THR A 192 -31.50 -11.22 -54.69
C THR A 192 -32.98 -11.12 -54.37
N ASN A 193 -33.36 -10.99 -53.10
CA ASN A 193 -34.77 -10.87 -52.68
C ASN A 193 -35.43 -9.56 -53.17
N LEU A 194 -34.71 -8.43 -53.10
CA LEU A 194 -35.22 -7.12 -53.55
C LEU A 194 -35.39 -7.02 -55.07
N LEU A 195 -34.59 -7.74 -55.82
CA LEU A 195 -34.61 -7.68 -57.30
C LEU A 195 -35.38 -8.80 -57.93
N ALA A 196 -35.84 -9.82 -57.19
CA ALA A 196 -36.65 -10.91 -57.66
C ALA A 196 -37.92 -10.41 -58.36
N ASP A 197 -38.56 -9.34 -57.87
CA ASP A 197 -39.77 -8.76 -58.38
C ASP A 197 -39.58 -7.88 -59.62
N ASN A 198 -38.34 -7.39 -59.89
CA ASN A 198 -38.08 -6.35 -60.89
C ASN A 198 -37.26 -6.86 -62.10
N ASN A 199 -36.92 -8.13 -62.18
CA ASN A 199 -36.08 -8.71 -63.27
C ASN A 199 -34.73 -7.96 -63.49
N ILE A 200 -34.23 -7.27 -62.52
CA ILE A 200 -32.98 -6.51 -62.56
C ILE A 200 -31.84 -7.43 -62.11
N LYS A 201 -30.77 -7.54 -62.89
CA LYS A 201 -29.56 -8.29 -62.50
C LYS A 201 -28.64 -7.42 -61.67
N VAL A 202 -28.14 -7.96 -60.55
CA VAL A 202 -27.07 -7.33 -59.77
C VAL A 202 -25.79 -7.38 -60.57
N GLU A 203 -25.13 -6.23 -60.76
CA GLU A 203 -23.80 -6.17 -61.32
C GLU A 203 -22.78 -6.67 -60.29
N PRO A 204 -22.06 -7.76 -60.56
CA PRO A 204 -21.13 -8.35 -59.57
C PRO A 204 -20.06 -7.35 -59.10
N GLU A 205 -19.62 -6.43 -59.95
CA GLU A 205 -18.61 -5.41 -59.65
C GLU A 205 -19.08 -4.44 -58.55
N ARG A 206 -20.34 -4.03 -58.54
CA ARG A 206 -20.93 -3.15 -57.52
C ARG A 206 -21.03 -3.85 -56.17
N LEU A 207 -21.38 -5.13 -56.15
CA LEU A 207 -21.39 -5.92 -54.94
C LEU A 207 -19.97 -6.00 -54.31
N LEU A 208 -18.96 -6.29 -55.14
CA LEU A 208 -17.58 -6.38 -54.70
C LEU A 208 -17.04 -5.04 -54.20
N GLN A 209 -17.40 -3.91 -54.83
CA GLN A 209 -17.04 -2.59 -54.38
C GLN A 209 -17.61 -2.30 -52.96
N GLU A 210 -18.88 -2.59 -52.73
CA GLU A 210 -19.51 -2.36 -51.42
C GLU A 210 -18.89 -3.24 -50.33
N VAL A 211 -18.60 -4.51 -50.63
CA VAL A 211 -17.92 -5.43 -49.72
C VAL A 211 -16.49 -4.91 -49.42
N ALA A 212 -15.76 -4.39 -50.41
CA ALA A 212 -14.43 -3.83 -50.19
C ALA A 212 -14.46 -2.59 -49.28
N ILE A 213 -15.44 -1.69 -49.50
CA ILE A 213 -15.63 -0.51 -48.63
C ILE A 213 -15.98 -0.94 -47.19
N PHE A 214 -16.83 -1.95 -47.05
CA PHE A 214 -17.18 -2.50 -45.74
C PHE A 214 -15.95 -3.11 -45.05
N ALA A 215 -15.19 -3.95 -45.77
CA ALA A 215 -13.97 -4.58 -45.25
C ALA A 215 -12.94 -3.55 -44.79
N ASP A 216 -12.75 -2.45 -45.52
CA ASP A 216 -11.83 -1.37 -45.15
C ASP A 216 -12.32 -0.65 -43.88
N ARG A 217 -13.59 -0.32 -43.77
CA ARG A 217 -14.18 0.32 -42.60
C ARG A 217 -14.13 -0.53 -41.33
N THR A 218 -14.27 -1.86 -41.47
CA THR A 218 -14.28 -2.80 -40.34
C THR A 218 -12.88 -3.38 -40.08
N SER A 219 -11.85 -2.94 -40.83
CA SER A 219 -10.49 -3.40 -40.63
C SER A 219 -9.95 -2.97 -39.25
N ILE A 220 -9.57 -3.97 -38.46
CA ILE A 220 -9.00 -3.82 -37.10
C ILE A 220 -7.60 -4.41 -36.97
N THR A 221 -6.98 -4.72 -38.10
CA THR A 221 -5.68 -5.40 -38.15
C THR A 221 -4.59 -4.57 -37.44
N GLU A 222 -4.61 -3.27 -37.64
CA GLU A 222 -3.64 -2.37 -37.03
C GLU A 222 -3.79 -2.36 -35.50
N GLU A 223 -5.00 -2.26 -34.99
CA GLU A 223 -5.33 -2.26 -33.56
C GLU A 223 -4.93 -3.59 -32.91
N ILE A 224 -5.16 -4.70 -33.57
CA ILE A 224 -4.73 -6.03 -33.09
C ILE A 224 -3.21 -6.10 -32.97
N VAL A 225 -2.48 -5.67 -34.00
CA VAL A 225 -1.01 -5.68 -34.01
C VAL A 225 -0.46 -4.76 -32.90
N ARG A 226 -1.05 -3.57 -32.74
CA ARG A 226 -0.66 -2.62 -31.70
C ARG A 226 -0.91 -3.20 -30.30
N LEU A 227 -2.10 -3.74 -30.07
CA LEU A 227 -2.44 -4.31 -28.76
C LEU A 227 -1.55 -5.52 -28.41
N LYS A 228 -1.24 -6.40 -29.38
CA LYS A 228 -0.25 -7.48 -29.21
C LYS A 228 1.15 -6.94 -28.82
N SER A 229 1.59 -5.87 -29.49
CA SER A 229 2.86 -5.20 -29.17
C SER A 229 2.85 -4.62 -27.77
N HIS A 230 1.77 -3.97 -27.38
CA HIS A 230 1.60 -3.40 -26.04
C HIS A 230 1.59 -4.47 -24.94
N ILE A 231 0.92 -5.61 -25.17
CA ILE A 231 0.95 -6.76 -24.25
C ILE A 231 2.38 -7.28 -24.05
N LYS A 232 3.15 -7.39 -25.13
CA LYS A 232 4.55 -7.79 -25.05
C LYS A 232 5.40 -6.79 -24.26
N GLN A 233 5.21 -5.49 -24.50
CA GLN A 233 5.87 -4.42 -23.75
C GLN A 233 5.49 -4.46 -22.27
N PHE A 234 4.20 -4.66 -21.96
CA PHE A 234 3.71 -4.79 -20.59
C PHE A 234 4.45 -5.89 -19.83
N LYS A 235 4.52 -7.11 -20.41
CA LYS A 235 5.25 -8.23 -19.80
C LYS A 235 6.74 -7.95 -19.61
N THR A 236 7.37 -7.20 -20.52
CA THR A 236 8.77 -6.80 -20.39
C THR A 236 8.96 -5.78 -19.26
N ILE A 237 8.06 -4.81 -19.15
CA ILE A 237 8.15 -3.74 -18.13
C ILE A 237 7.95 -4.31 -16.73
N ILE A 238 6.97 -5.20 -16.51
CA ILE A 238 6.71 -5.77 -15.18
C ILE A 238 7.84 -6.70 -14.71
N ALA A 239 8.66 -7.23 -15.61
CA ALA A 239 9.83 -8.04 -15.28
C ALA A 239 11.09 -7.20 -14.95
N SER A 240 10.98 -5.86 -14.96
CA SER A 240 12.10 -4.94 -14.72
C SER A 240 12.24 -4.63 -13.23
N ASP A 241 13.49 -4.54 -12.74
CA ASP A 241 13.82 -4.13 -11.37
C ASP A 241 13.71 -2.61 -11.12
N GLN A 242 13.20 -1.86 -12.11
CA GLN A 242 13.05 -0.41 -12.03
C GLN A 242 11.64 -0.02 -11.61
N PRO A 243 11.43 1.17 -11.02
CA PRO A 243 10.08 1.68 -10.76
C PRO A 243 9.28 1.80 -12.05
N VAL A 244 8.20 1.02 -12.16
CA VAL A 244 7.47 0.83 -13.42
C VAL A 244 6.07 1.48 -13.44
N GLY A 245 5.52 1.88 -12.31
CA GLY A 245 4.12 2.31 -12.19
C GLY A 245 3.66 3.31 -13.24
N ARG A 246 4.42 4.39 -13.52
CA ARG A 246 4.06 5.39 -14.56
C ARG A 246 4.08 4.84 -15.98
N LYS A 247 5.05 3.95 -16.27
CA LYS A 247 5.17 3.34 -17.61
C LYS A 247 4.00 2.40 -17.85
N LEU A 248 3.60 1.64 -16.82
CA LEU A 248 2.45 0.76 -16.87
C LEU A 248 1.15 1.53 -17.02
N ASP A 249 0.96 2.61 -16.27
CA ASP A 249 -0.24 3.45 -16.36
C ASP A 249 -0.44 4.02 -17.78
N PHE A 250 0.63 4.53 -18.40
CA PHE A 250 0.59 4.97 -19.79
C PHE A 250 0.25 3.82 -20.75
N LEU A 251 0.86 2.65 -20.56
CA LEU A 251 0.64 1.51 -21.45
C LEU A 251 -0.79 0.97 -21.35
N ILE A 252 -1.39 0.99 -20.17
CA ILE A 252 -2.80 0.61 -19.98
C ILE A 252 -3.76 1.60 -20.64
N GLN A 253 -3.42 2.87 -20.73
CA GLN A 253 -4.18 3.84 -21.53
C GLN A 253 -4.18 3.47 -23.02
N GLU A 254 -3.01 3.05 -23.55
CA GLU A 254 -2.93 2.56 -24.93
C GLU A 254 -3.72 1.26 -25.13
N PHE A 255 -3.69 0.30 -24.17
CA PHE A 255 -4.58 -0.88 -24.22
C PHE A 255 -6.05 -0.49 -24.36
N ASN A 256 -6.51 0.44 -23.53
CA ASN A 256 -7.87 0.94 -23.57
C ASN A 256 -8.20 1.62 -24.90
N ARG A 257 -7.26 2.37 -25.45
CA ARG A 257 -7.42 3.05 -26.74
C ARG A 257 -7.62 2.06 -27.88
N GLU A 258 -6.73 1.05 -27.98
CA GLU A 258 -6.85 0.04 -29.04
C GLU A 258 -8.13 -0.81 -28.86
N ALA A 259 -8.47 -1.20 -27.62
CA ALA A 259 -9.71 -1.91 -27.35
C ALA A 259 -10.97 -1.10 -27.74
N ASN A 260 -10.98 0.22 -27.47
CA ASN A 260 -12.09 1.09 -27.87
C ASN A 260 -12.22 1.21 -29.40
N THR A 261 -11.09 1.28 -30.11
CA THR A 261 -11.09 1.36 -31.57
C THR A 261 -11.58 0.05 -32.16
N ILE A 262 -11.16 -1.11 -31.63
CA ILE A 262 -11.68 -2.42 -32.05
C ILE A 262 -13.21 -2.45 -31.83
N ALA A 263 -13.69 -2.05 -30.65
CA ALA A 263 -15.14 -2.03 -30.38
C ALA A 263 -15.95 -1.18 -31.37
N SER A 264 -15.40 -0.01 -31.76
CA SER A 264 -16.11 0.91 -32.68
C SER A 264 -16.13 0.45 -34.14
N LYS A 265 -15.11 -0.31 -34.57
CA LYS A 265 -14.96 -0.80 -35.94
C LYS A 265 -15.57 -2.20 -36.16
N ALA A 266 -15.63 -3.03 -35.11
CA ALA A 266 -15.92 -4.47 -35.23
C ALA A 266 -17.24 -4.82 -35.92
N ASN A 267 -18.27 -3.99 -35.81
CA ASN A 267 -19.61 -4.17 -36.37
C ASN A 267 -20.19 -5.62 -36.23
N ASP A 268 -19.79 -6.33 -35.19
CA ASP A 268 -20.16 -7.70 -34.87
C ASP A 268 -20.42 -7.85 -33.35
N TYR A 269 -21.53 -8.50 -33.00
CA TYR A 269 -21.98 -8.65 -31.63
C TYR A 269 -20.99 -9.49 -30.79
N THR A 270 -20.52 -10.60 -31.35
CA THR A 270 -19.58 -11.51 -30.67
C THR A 270 -18.27 -10.80 -30.36
N MET A 271 -17.73 -10.06 -31.34
CA MET A 271 -16.50 -9.28 -31.12
C MET A 271 -16.73 -8.18 -30.09
N ALA A 272 -17.87 -7.50 -30.09
CA ALA A 272 -18.20 -6.49 -29.10
C ALA A 272 -18.25 -7.07 -27.67
N GLN A 273 -18.80 -8.26 -27.48
CA GLN A 273 -18.78 -8.96 -26.20
C GLN A 273 -17.34 -9.27 -25.73
N ILE A 274 -16.51 -9.81 -26.60
CA ILE A 274 -15.12 -10.12 -26.29
C ILE A 274 -14.35 -8.84 -25.89
N VAL A 275 -14.59 -7.72 -26.58
CA VAL A 275 -13.95 -6.43 -26.22
C VAL A 275 -14.39 -5.95 -24.85
N VAL A 276 -15.66 -6.13 -24.45
CA VAL A 276 -16.11 -5.80 -23.08
C VAL A 276 -15.34 -6.61 -22.04
N GLU A 277 -15.10 -7.89 -22.30
CA GLU A 277 -14.31 -8.75 -21.41
C GLU A 277 -12.84 -8.31 -21.36
N ILE A 278 -12.23 -7.97 -22.50
CA ILE A 278 -10.88 -7.40 -22.55
C ILE A 278 -10.80 -6.12 -21.71
N LYS A 279 -11.76 -5.21 -21.86
CA LYS A 279 -11.81 -3.95 -21.08
C LYS A 279 -11.96 -4.21 -19.59
N ALA A 280 -12.73 -5.20 -19.19
CA ALA A 280 -12.84 -5.59 -17.78
C ALA A 280 -11.50 -6.06 -17.21
N GLU A 281 -10.73 -6.85 -17.96
CA GLU A 281 -9.38 -7.26 -17.50
C GLU A 281 -8.38 -6.10 -17.47
N ILE A 282 -8.45 -5.19 -18.46
CA ILE A 282 -7.63 -3.97 -18.47
C ILE A 282 -7.89 -3.10 -17.23
N GLU A 283 -9.15 -2.94 -16.82
CA GLU A 283 -9.49 -2.14 -15.64
C GLU A 283 -8.99 -2.79 -14.34
N LYS A 284 -9.07 -4.12 -14.22
CA LYS A 284 -8.50 -4.84 -13.09
C LYS A 284 -6.97 -4.65 -12.99
N ILE A 285 -6.27 -4.69 -14.13
CA ILE A 285 -4.83 -4.38 -14.17
C ILE A 285 -4.59 -2.94 -13.72
N ARG A 286 -5.38 -1.98 -14.20
CA ARG A 286 -5.25 -0.56 -13.86
C ARG A 286 -5.42 -0.30 -12.37
N GLU A 287 -6.41 -0.92 -11.73
CA GLU A 287 -6.62 -0.82 -10.28
C GLU A 287 -5.40 -1.33 -9.50
N GLN A 288 -4.81 -2.44 -9.94
CA GLN A 288 -3.62 -3.00 -9.27
C GLN A 288 -2.35 -2.17 -9.49
N ILE A 289 -2.21 -1.51 -10.64
CA ILE A 289 -1.05 -0.62 -10.91
C ILE A 289 -0.97 0.52 -9.89
N GLN A 290 -2.10 1.00 -9.37
CA GLN A 290 -2.12 2.04 -8.33
C GLN A 290 -1.45 1.57 -7.02
N ASN A 291 -1.34 0.26 -6.80
CA ASN A 291 -0.73 -0.35 -5.63
C ASN A 291 0.77 -0.69 -5.84
N ILE A 292 1.32 -0.46 -7.05
CA ILE A 292 2.70 -0.77 -7.40
C ILE A 292 3.58 0.49 -7.39
N GLU A 293 4.81 0.29 -7.02
CA GLU A 293 5.88 1.30 -7.07
C GLU A 293 6.66 1.29 -8.39
#